data_6c6c83b9f16da55e91e94e8ff0a5b79c
#
_entry.id   6c6c83b9f16da55e91e94e8ff0a5b79c
#
_cell.length_a   1.000
_cell.length_b   1.000
_cell.length_c   1.000
_cell.angle_alpha   90.00
_cell.angle_beta   90.00
_cell.angle_gamma   90.00
#
_symmetry.space_group_name_H-M   'P 1'
#
loop_
_entity.id
_entity.type
_entity.pdbx_description
1 polymer ?
#
loop_
_entity_poly.entity_id
_entity_poly.type
_entity_poly.pdbx_seq_one_letter_code
_entity_poly.pdbx_strand_id
1 'polypeptide(L)'
;MTSELSAVAGVTSERVAPHIQQRFADALQARGYRADPAQQRAIDQLAGWLERWLRGRSSWLRAPSSGVYLWGGVGRGKSFVMDAFFAAAPVTSKRRVHFHAFLHEVQLRLQEITGQPDPLRLIAAEIAGQSRLLCFDEFHVHDIGDAMLLGRLLQHLVQAGVGLVCTSNYPPAGLCPNPLYRDRFKPAIALLERRFQVLQLDGGEDYRLRGDYRWGDYAVAPESEQGARVAALLPLGEAAEHDLMLDVNRRPLPLLAREAERGWLHFDTLCREPRASADFLWLAEEFHALALSGVPPLDGQGIDVQQRFLNLVDILYDHGNRLLLVSEMPLSALLSESAHVDFSRTRSRLQQLRLLPPGDDPTA
;
A
#
# COMPACT_ATOMS: atom_id res chain seq x y z
N MET A 1 -31.08 13.02 7.08
CA MET A 1 -30.14 12.43 8.08
C MET A 1 -30.76 11.34 8.95
N THR A 2 -32.04 11.23 9.03
CA THR A 2 -32.78 10.17 9.80
C THR A 2 -33.08 8.91 8.97
N SER A 3 -32.83 8.91 7.66
CA SER A 3 -33.31 7.83 6.77
C SER A 3 -32.40 6.59 6.72
N GLU A 4 -31.10 6.71 6.99
CA GLU A 4 -30.18 5.56 6.94
C GLU A 4 -30.20 4.72 8.23
N LEU A 5 -30.48 5.33 9.37
CA LEU A 5 -30.77 4.58 10.60
C LEU A 5 -32.13 3.83 10.51
N SER A 6 -33.07 4.33 9.70
CA SER A 6 -34.33 3.65 9.41
C SER A 6 -34.20 2.49 8.44
N ALA A 7 -33.15 2.45 7.58
CA ALA A 7 -32.92 1.34 6.64
C ALA A 7 -32.34 0.09 7.33
N VAL A 8 -31.84 0.22 8.55
CA VAL A 8 -31.57 -0.92 9.45
C VAL A 8 -32.88 -1.24 10.16
N ALA A 9 -33.79 -1.88 9.44
CA ALA A 9 -35.14 -2.19 9.90
C ALA A 9 -35.13 -2.80 11.32
N GLY A 10 -35.58 -2.02 12.31
CA GLY A 10 -35.90 -2.48 13.65
C GLY A 10 -34.83 -2.34 14.73
N VAL A 11 -33.68 -1.68 14.49
CA VAL A 11 -32.64 -1.48 15.53
C VAL A 11 -32.78 -0.11 16.16
N THR A 12 -33.20 -0.06 17.42
CA THR A 12 -33.17 1.17 18.23
C THR A 12 -31.73 1.63 18.45
N SER A 13 -31.52 2.95 18.61
CA SER A 13 -30.20 3.61 18.74
C SER A 13 -29.23 2.96 19.75
N GLU A 14 -29.75 2.22 20.73
CA GLU A 14 -28.96 1.55 21.79
C GLU A 14 -28.31 0.23 21.35
N ARG A 15 -28.65 -0.34 20.18
CA ARG A 15 -28.18 -1.66 19.72
C ARG A 15 -27.27 -1.63 18.51
N VAL A 16 -26.76 -0.47 18.11
CA VAL A 16 -25.95 -0.35 16.88
C VAL A 16 -24.58 -1.05 17.04
N ALA A 17 -23.89 -0.86 18.16
CA ALA A 17 -22.57 -1.46 18.39
C ALA A 17 -22.59 -3.00 18.47
N PRO A 18 -23.50 -3.63 19.23
CA PRO A 18 -23.63 -5.10 19.23
C PRO A 18 -23.95 -5.67 17.85
N HIS A 19 -24.76 -4.98 17.07
CA HIS A 19 -25.09 -5.41 15.71
C HIS A 19 -23.89 -5.31 14.76
N ILE A 20 -23.08 -4.26 14.89
CA ILE A 20 -21.84 -4.12 14.12
C ILE A 20 -20.86 -5.23 14.52
N GLN A 21 -20.68 -5.49 15.82
CA GLN A 21 -19.81 -6.57 16.31
C GLN A 21 -20.27 -7.96 15.82
N GLN A 22 -21.59 -8.22 15.83
CA GLN A 22 -22.12 -9.46 15.28
C GLN A 22 -21.81 -9.61 13.80
N ARG A 23 -22.00 -8.54 13.00
CA ARG A 23 -21.65 -8.56 11.57
C ARG A 23 -20.15 -8.78 11.32
N PHE A 24 -19.29 -8.26 12.19
CA PHE A 24 -17.87 -8.59 12.15
C PHE A 24 -17.63 -10.08 12.42
N ALA A 25 -18.26 -10.62 13.46
CA ALA A 25 -18.14 -12.04 13.80
C ALA A 25 -18.63 -12.93 12.64
N ASP A 26 -19.77 -12.60 12.04
CA ASP A 26 -20.33 -13.31 10.89
C ASP A 26 -19.39 -13.25 9.67
N ALA A 27 -18.79 -12.08 9.38
CA ALA A 27 -17.84 -11.90 8.29
C ALA A 27 -16.54 -12.71 8.51
N LEU A 28 -16.09 -12.81 9.76
CA LEU A 28 -14.97 -13.64 10.16
C LEU A 28 -15.27 -15.13 9.99
N GLN A 29 -16.43 -15.55 10.50
CA GLN A 29 -16.86 -16.96 10.44
C GLN A 29 -17.08 -17.44 9.00
N ALA A 30 -17.67 -16.60 8.14
CA ALA A 30 -17.89 -16.92 6.73
C ALA A 30 -16.58 -17.19 5.97
N ARG A 31 -15.45 -16.68 6.47
CA ARG A 31 -14.11 -16.88 5.89
C ARG A 31 -13.28 -17.93 6.64
N GLY A 32 -13.86 -18.62 7.64
CA GLY A 32 -13.16 -19.61 8.47
C GLY A 32 -12.02 -19.01 9.32
N TYR A 33 -12.08 -17.71 9.63
CA TYR A 33 -11.02 -16.99 10.30
C TYR A 33 -11.35 -16.70 11.77
N ARG A 34 -10.33 -16.74 12.63
CA ARG A 34 -10.43 -16.26 14.00
C ARG A 34 -9.49 -15.07 14.17
N ALA A 35 -10.04 -13.94 14.62
CA ALA A 35 -9.24 -12.78 14.96
C ALA A 35 -8.36 -13.11 16.18
N ASP A 36 -7.10 -12.72 16.11
CA ASP A 36 -6.24 -12.72 17.29
C ASP A 36 -6.64 -11.61 18.27
N PRO A 37 -6.10 -11.58 19.50
CA PRO A 37 -6.49 -10.57 20.49
C PRO A 37 -6.19 -9.12 20.06
N ALA A 38 -5.19 -8.89 19.22
CA ALA A 38 -4.88 -7.54 18.71
C ALA A 38 -5.87 -7.13 17.61
N GLN A 39 -6.17 -8.04 16.70
CA GLN A 39 -7.20 -7.85 15.68
C GLN A 39 -8.58 -7.64 16.31
N GLN A 40 -8.93 -8.41 17.36
CA GLN A 40 -10.20 -8.24 18.06
C GLN A 40 -10.30 -6.86 18.70
N ARG A 41 -9.26 -6.38 19.37
CA ARG A 41 -9.23 -4.99 19.91
C ARG A 41 -9.40 -3.94 18.81
N ALA A 42 -8.78 -4.13 17.66
CA ALA A 42 -8.93 -3.20 16.52
C ALA A 42 -10.37 -3.22 15.98
N ILE A 43 -10.98 -4.38 15.86
CA ILE A 43 -12.39 -4.56 15.45
C ILE A 43 -13.32 -3.85 16.43
N ASP A 44 -13.14 -4.04 17.73
CA ASP A 44 -13.98 -3.40 18.76
C ASP A 44 -13.85 -1.87 18.72
N GLN A 45 -12.65 -1.37 18.49
CA GLN A 45 -12.42 0.09 18.38
C GLN A 45 -13.00 0.67 17.09
N LEU A 46 -12.89 -0.04 15.96
CA LEU A 46 -13.53 0.34 14.69
C LEU A 46 -15.05 0.35 14.81
N ALA A 47 -15.64 -0.67 15.44
CA ALA A 47 -17.08 -0.74 15.69
C ALA A 47 -17.55 0.44 16.56
N GLY A 48 -16.85 0.72 17.65
CA GLY A 48 -17.15 1.85 18.52
C GLY A 48 -16.98 3.22 17.86
N TRP A 49 -15.97 3.37 16.97
CA TRP A 49 -15.82 4.58 16.17
C TRP A 49 -16.99 4.75 15.19
N LEU A 50 -17.32 3.70 14.44
CA LEU A 50 -18.38 3.71 13.44
C LEU A 50 -19.73 4.06 14.06
N GLU A 51 -20.02 3.50 15.23
CA GLU A 51 -21.24 3.84 15.98
C GLU A 51 -21.29 5.32 16.34
N ARG A 52 -20.22 5.88 16.92
CA ARG A 52 -20.16 7.30 17.27
C ARG A 52 -20.27 8.20 16.03
N TRP A 53 -19.64 7.82 14.94
CA TRP A 53 -19.68 8.55 13.68
C TRP A 53 -21.09 8.54 13.05
N LEU A 54 -21.78 7.38 13.07
CA LEU A 54 -23.16 7.24 12.57
C LEU A 54 -24.18 8.03 13.42
N ARG A 55 -24.01 8.08 14.74
CA ARG A 55 -24.86 8.88 15.63
C ARG A 55 -24.74 10.38 15.40
N GLY A 56 -23.67 10.83 14.73
CA GLY A 56 -23.46 12.24 14.43
C GLY A 56 -23.11 13.12 15.63
N ARG A 57 -23.07 14.43 15.40
CA ARG A 57 -22.66 15.47 16.36
C ARG A 57 -23.70 15.70 17.48
N SER A 58 -24.12 14.70 18.20
CA SER A 58 -25.08 14.87 19.31
C SER A 58 -24.41 15.25 20.63
N SER A 59 -23.07 15.34 20.69
CA SER A 59 -22.39 15.69 21.95
C SER A 59 -21.68 17.04 21.85
N TRP A 60 -22.04 17.93 22.77
CA TRP A 60 -21.54 19.30 22.94
C TRP A 60 -20.04 19.37 23.30
N LEU A 61 -19.41 18.26 23.72
CA LEU A 61 -18.14 18.28 24.43
C LEU A 61 -16.91 17.85 23.61
N ARG A 62 -17.05 17.13 22.52
CA ARG A 62 -15.95 16.79 21.58
C ARG A 62 -16.50 16.43 20.21
N ALA A 63 -15.96 17.05 19.16
CA ALA A 63 -16.20 16.58 17.80
C ALA A 63 -15.73 15.12 17.69
N PRO A 64 -16.55 14.18 17.18
CA PRO A 64 -16.13 12.80 16.97
C PRO A 64 -14.91 12.77 16.05
N SER A 65 -14.04 11.79 16.24
CA SER A 65 -12.89 11.63 15.34
C SER A 65 -13.38 11.43 13.91
N SER A 66 -12.72 12.05 12.96
CA SER A 66 -13.11 12.04 11.55
C SER A 66 -12.84 10.69 10.89
N GLY A 67 -12.00 9.85 11.52
CA GLY A 67 -11.64 8.54 10.98
C GLY A 67 -10.87 7.68 11.95
N VAL A 68 -10.43 6.53 11.42
CA VAL A 68 -9.53 5.59 12.07
C VAL A 68 -8.31 5.39 11.17
N TYR A 69 -7.14 5.43 11.77
CA TYR A 69 -5.88 5.11 11.14
C TYR A 69 -5.30 3.85 11.78
N LEU A 70 -5.45 2.71 11.09
CA LEU A 70 -4.98 1.40 11.53
C LEU A 70 -3.59 1.13 10.94
N TRP A 71 -2.57 1.03 11.79
CA TRP A 71 -1.22 0.77 11.33
C TRP A 71 -0.57 -0.42 12.03
N GLY A 72 0.44 -0.99 11.39
CA GLY A 72 1.21 -2.11 11.93
C GLY A 72 2.08 -2.74 10.85
N GLY A 73 2.98 -3.63 11.22
CA GLY A 73 3.84 -4.34 10.30
C GLY A 73 3.09 -5.11 9.21
N VAL A 74 3.81 -5.51 8.18
CA VAL A 74 3.28 -6.37 7.11
C VAL A 74 2.87 -7.74 7.70
N GLY A 75 1.84 -8.38 7.15
CA GLY A 75 1.37 -9.69 7.61
C GLY A 75 0.52 -9.69 8.88
N ARG A 76 0.24 -8.54 9.50
CA ARG A 76 -0.56 -8.43 10.74
C ARG A 76 -2.08 -8.52 10.54
N GLY A 77 -2.55 -8.69 9.30
CA GLY A 77 -3.97 -8.84 9.01
C GLY A 77 -4.75 -7.52 8.93
N LYS A 78 -4.08 -6.39 8.68
CA LYS A 78 -4.74 -5.07 8.51
C LYS A 78 -5.81 -5.09 7.42
N SER A 79 -5.48 -5.62 6.24
CA SER A 79 -6.42 -5.73 5.11
C SER A 79 -7.61 -6.61 5.46
N PHE A 80 -7.37 -7.68 6.24
CA PHE A 80 -8.42 -8.55 6.73
C PHE A 80 -9.38 -7.83 7.70
N VAL A 81 -8.85 -7.05 8.65
CA VAL A 81 -9.66 -6.23 9.56
C VAL A 81 -10.45 -5.19 8.75
N MET A 82 -9.84 -4.59 7.72
CA MET A 82 -10.49 -3.65 6.81
C MET A 82 -11.61 -4.33 5.99
N ASP A 83 -11.38 -5.55 5.48
CA ASP A 83 -12.39 -6.34 4.77
C ASP A 83 -13.63 -6.57 5.61
N ALA A 84 -13.40 -7.05 6.85
CA ALA A 84 -14.47 -7.32 7.79
C ALA A 84 -15.21 -6.03 8.18
N PHE A 85 -14.47 -4.93 8.41
CA PHE A 85 -15.05 -3.61 8.69
C PHE A 85 -15.90 -3.14 7.52
N PHE A 86 -15.36 -3.15 6.30
CA PHE A 86 -16.08 -2.66 5.13
C PHE A 86 -17.35 -3.48 4.87
N ALA A 87 -17.30 -4.81 5.02
CA ALA A 87 -18.46 -5.67 4.88
C ALA A 87 -19.53 -5.36 5.96
N ALA A 88 -19.11 -5.20 7.22
CA ALA A 88 -19.99 -4.98 8.36
C ALA A 88 -20.61 -3.58 8.41
N ALA A 89 -19.95 -2.55 7.85
CA ALA A 89 -20.40 -1.16 7.95
C ALA A 89 -21.77 -0.94 7.27
N PRO A 90 -22.82 -0.53 8.02
CA PRO A 90 -24.16 -0.32 7.49
C PRO A 90 -24.29 1.05 6.81
N VAL A 91 -23.40 1.36 5.90
CA VAL A 91 -23.36 2.60 5.11
C VAL A 91 -23.53 2.22 3.65
N THR A 92 -24.55 2.77 2.99
CA THR A 92 -24.86 2.47 1.59
C THR A 92 -23.88 3.13 0.64
N SER A 93 -23.53 4.39 0.89
CA SER A 93 -22.56 5.16 0.11
C SER A 93 -21.15 5.01 0.71
N LYS A 94 -20.57 3.84 0.58
CA LYS A 94 -19.21 3.54 1.01
C LYS A 94 -18.35 3.10 -0.17
N ARG A 95 -17.08 3.49 -0.13
CA ARG A 95 -16.10 3.11 -1.14
C ARG A 95 -14.83 2.63 -0.46
N ARG A 96 -14.23 1.56 -1.01
CA ARG A 96 -12.91 1.08 -0.66
C ARG A 96 -12.02 1.12 -1.88
N VAL A 97 -10.81 1.59 -1.72
CA VAL A 97 -9.87 1.78 -2.82
C VAL A 97 -8.44 1.75 -2.29
N HIS A 98 -7.52 1.24 -3.08
CA HIS A 98 -6.10 1.42 -2.81
C HIS A 98 -5.75 2.89 -2.87
N PHE A 99 -4.99 3.36 -1.90
CA PHE A 99 -4.74 4.79 -1.71
C PHE A 99 -4.09 5.44 -2.95
N HIS A 100 -3.15 4.76 -3.58
CA HIS A 100 -2.48 5.28 -4.79
C HIS A 100 -3.42 5.37 -6.00
N ALA A 101 -4.29 4.38 -6.20
CA ALA A 101 -5.30 4.44 -7.26
C ALA A 101 -6.24 5.64 -7.06
N PHE A 102 -6.62 5.90 -5.80
CA PHE A 102 -7.42 7.08 -5.46
C PHE A 102 -6.68 8.40 -5.74
N LEU A 103 -5.40 8.51 -5.38
CA LEU A 103 -4.62 9.72 -5.70
C LEU A 103 -4.47 9.92 -7.21
N HIS A 104 -4.28 8.85 -7.96
CA HIS A 104 -4.23 8.91 -9.42
C HIS A 104 -5.54 9.43 -10.02
N GLU A 105 -6.70 8.96 -9.55
CA GLU A 105 -8.01 9.50 -9.95
C GLU A 105 -8.11 11.00 -9.64
N VAL A 106 -7.67 11.44 -8.47
CA VAL A 106 -7.66 12.85 -8.08
C VAL A 106 -6.74 13.66 -8.98
N GLN A 107 -5.57 13.15 -9.34
CA GLN A 107 -4.64 13.82 -10.26
C GLN A 107 -5.23 13.98 -11.66
N LEU A 108 -5.89 12.95 -12.19
CA LEU A 108 -6.60 13.03 -13.47
C LEU A 108 -7.71 14.09 -13.41
N ARG A 109 -8.50 14.09 -12.35
CA ARG A 109 -9.58 15.05 -12.17
C ARG A 109 -9.08 16.49 -12.04
N LEU A 110 -7.92 16.69 -11.41
CA LEU A 110 -7.27 18.02 -11.34
C LEU A 110 -6.89 18.57 -12.71
N GLN A 111 -6.51 17.70 -13.65
CA GLN A 111 -6.19 18.13 -15.03
C GLN A 111 -7.42 18.63 -15.79
N GLU A 112 -8.61 18.14 -15.44
CA GLU A 112 -9.88 18.55 -16.06
C GLU A 112 -10.43 19.87 -15.50
N ILE A 113 -10.08 20.20 -14.24
CA ILE A 113 -10.58 21.41 -13.58
C ILE A 113 -9.59 22.55 -13.81
N THR A 114 -9.97 23.48 -14.69
CA THR A 114 -9.17 24.67 -14.98
C THR A 114 -9.84 25.94 -14.45
N GLY A 115 -9.04 26.95 -14.10
CA GLY A 115 -9.53 28.28 -13.73
C GLY A 115 -10.21 28.39 -12.36
N GLN A 116 -10.15 27.36 -11.52
CA GLN A 116 -10.72 27.36 -10.18
C GLN A 116 -9.67 27.68 -9.11
N PRO A 117 -9.99 28.51 -8.10
CA PRO A 117 -9.00 28.91 -7.09
C PRO A 117 -8.63 27.76 -6.13
N ASP A 118 -9.52 26.78 -5.92
CA ASP A 118 -9.30 25.63 -5.05
C ASP A 118 -9.92 24.35 -5.64
N PRO A 119 -9.28 23.75 -6.66
CA PRO A 119 -9.82 22.57 -7.33
C PRO A 119 -9.92 21.36 -6.41
N LEU A 120 -9.02 21.18 -5.41
CA LEU A 120 -9.09 20.08 -4.46
C LEU A 120 -10.33 20.14 -3.57
N ARG A 121 -10.81 21.33 -3.24
CA ARG A 121 -12.06 21.51 -2.50
C ARG A 121 -13.27 21.04 -3.32
N LEU A 122 -13.28 21.31 -4.61
CA LEU A 122 -14.35 20.85 -5.50
C LEU A 122 -14.35 19.34 -5.63
N ILE A 123 -13.18 18.74 -5.85
CA ILE A 123 -13.01 17.28 -5.92
C ILE A 123 -13.46 16.63 -4.60
N ALA A 124 -13.04 17.18 -3.46
CA ALA A 124 -13.47 16.66 -2.17
C ALA A 124 -14.99 16.75 -1.96
N ALA A 125 -15.64 17.80 -2.47
CA ALA A 125 -17.10 17.94 -2.42
C ALA A 125 -17.80 16.92 -3.35
N GLU A 126 -17.28 16.67 -4.54
CA GLU A 126 -17.77 15.63 -5.45
C GLU A 126 -17.67 14.24 -4.79
N ILE A 127 -16.51 13.92 -4.21
CA ILE A 127 -16.28 12.66 -3.50
C ILE A 127 -17.25 12.52 -2.32
N ALA A 128 -17.43 13.58 -1.52
CA ALA A 128 -18.33 13.58 -0.39
C ALA A 128 -19.81 13.40 -0.79
N GLY A 129 -20.18 13.86 -1.99
CA GLY A 129 -21.51 13.63 -2.57
C GLY A 129 -21.74 12.17 -2.98
N GLN A 130 -20.69 11.45 -3.34
CA GLN A 130 -20.76 10.06 -3.78
C GLN A 130 -20.53 9.06 -2.64
N SER A 131 -19.67 9.40 -1.68
CA SER A 131 -19.23 8.47 -0.64
C SER A 131 -19.19 9.14 0.72
N ARG A 132 -19.99 8.61 1.65
CA ARG A 132 -19.98 9.05 3.06
C ARG A 132 -18.85 8.42 3.86
N LEU A 133 -18.45 7.20 3.47
CA LEU A 133 -17.37 6.44 4.10
C LEU A 133 -16.35 6.03 3.04
N LEU A 134 -15.10 6.42 3.24
CA LEU A 134 -13.96 6.01 2.41
C LEU A 134 -13.01 5.13 3.23
N CYS A 135 -12.67 4.00 2.66
CA CYS A 135 -11.69 3.07 3.19
C CYS A 135 -10.48 3.05 2.25
N PHE A 136 -9.31 3.38 2.78
CA PHE A 136 -8.07 3.40 2.04
C PHE A 136 -7.19 2.23 2.48
N ASP A 137 -6.87 1.35 1.54
CA ASP A 137 -5.81 0.37 1.75
C ASP A 137 -4.46 0.99 1.42
N GLU A 138 -3.43 0.56 2.15
CA GLU A 138 -2.04 0.93 1.93
C GLU A 138 -1.79 2.44 1.90
N PHE A 139 -2.35 3.12 2.89
CA PHE A 139 -2.21 4.56 3.02
C PHE A 139 -0.76 4.94 3.31
N HIS A 140 -0.09 5.44 2.27
CA HIS A 140 1.28 5.86 2.38
C HIS A 140 1.70 6.82 1.24
N VAL A 141 2.80 7.54 1.40
CA VAL A 141 3.21 8.59 0.48
C VAL A 141 4.66 8.35 0.06
N HIS A 142 4.85 8.15 -1.24
CA HIS A 142 6.16 7.86 -1.82
C HIS A 142 6.82 9.07 -2.45
N ASP A 143 6.04 10.03 -2.97
CA ASP A 143 6.60 11.17 -3.69
C ASP A 143 6.04 12.52 -3.21
N ILE A 144 6.68 13.60 -3.69
CA ILE A 144 6.34 14.96 -3.30
C ILE A 144 4.98 15.42 -3.84
N GLY A 145 4.60 14.97 -5.03
CA GLY A 145 3.32 15.33 -5.65
C GLY A 145 2.17 14.82 -4.81
N ASP A 146 2.22 13.56 -4.42
CA ASP A 146 1.25 12.92 -3.54
C ASP A 146 1.21 13.59 -2.16
N ALA A 147 2.38 13.91 -1.59
CA ALA A 147 2.47 14.58 -0.29
C ALA A 147 1.74 15.94 -0.29
N MET A 148 1.91 16.72 -1.34
CA MET A 148 1.32 18.06 -1.44
C MET A 148 -0.20 18.01 -1.65
N LEU A 149 -0.68 17.08 -2.48
CA LEU A 149 -2.10 16.91 -2.76
C LEU A 149 -2.84 16.37 -1.55
N LEU A 150 -2.27 15.35 -0.91
CA LEU A 150 -2.91 14.61 0.17
C LEU A 150 -3.29 15.48 1.35
N GLY A 151 -2.39 16.34 1.83
CA GLY A 151 -2.63 17.15 3.02
C GLY A 151 -3.88 18.02 2.89
N ARG A 152 -4.05 18.67 1.74
CA ARG A 152 -5.21 19.53 1.43
C ARG A 152 -6.47 18.71 1.17
N LEU A 153 -6.36 17.63 0.41
CA LEU A 153 -7.48 16.76 0.09
C LEU A 153 -8.08 16.13 1.36
N LEU A 154 -7.25 15.57 2.25
CA LEU A 154 -7.70 15.03 3.54
C LEU A 154 -8.40 16.10 4.39
N GLN A 155 -7.86 17.31 4.43
CA GLN A 155 -8.49 18.41 5.16
C GLN A 155 -9.90 18.71 4.64
N HIS A 156 -10.08 18.78 3.32
CA HIS A 156 -11.37 19.03 2.70
C HIS A 156 -12.35 17.86 2.90
N LEU A 157 -11.91 16.61 2.78
CA LEU A 157 -12.75 15.44 3.05
C LEU A 157 -13.22 15.39 4.51
N VAL A 158 -12.32 15.69 5.45
CA VAL A 158 -12.66 15.80 6.88
C VAL A 158 -13.65 16.94 7.13
N GLN A 159 -13.47 18.10 6.51
CA GLN A 159 -14.39 19.24 6.60
C GLN A 159 -15.76 18.92 6.00
N ALA A 160 -15.80 18.17 4.92
CA ALA A 160 -17.03 17.69 4.29
C ALA A 160 -17.76 16.61 5.11
N GLY A 161 -17.14 16.12 6.20
CA GLY A 161 -17.76 15.13 7.10
C GLY A 161 -17.69 13.69 6.61
N VAL A 162 -16.83 13.41 5.63
CA VAL A 162 -16.56 12.03 5.16
C VAL A 162 -15.90 11.24 6.28
N GLY A 163 -16.39 10.04 6.57
CA GLY A 163 -15.74 9.08 7.45
C GLY A 163 -14.57 8.43 6.72
N LEU A 164 -13.41 8.41 7.35
CA LEU A 164 -12.19 7.89 6.72
C LEU A 164 -11.61 6.74 7.55
N VAL A 165 -11.34 5.61 6.93
CA VAL A 165 -10.62 4.49 7.56
C VAL A 165 -9.43 4.14 6.69
N CYS A 166 -8.23 4.17 7.26
CA CYS A 166 -7.00 3.95 6.54
C CYS A 166 -6.22 2.78 7.14
N THR A 167 -5.68 1.90 6.31
CA THR A 167 -4.64 0.93 6.74
C THR A 167 -3.27 1.39 6.27
N SER A 168 -2.25 1.20 7.10
CA SER A 168 -0.87 1.58 6.76
C SER A 168 0.15 0.63 7.40
N ASN A 169 1.32 0.53 6.81
CA ASN A 169 2.47 -0.15 7.42
C ASN A 169 3.23 0.76 8.40
N TYR A 170 2.90 2.06 8.44
CA TYR A 170 3.64 3.07 9.19
C TYR A 170 2.74 3.83 10.17
N PRO A 171 3.26 4.22 11.34
CA PRO A 171 2.59 5.21 12.17
C PRO A 171 2.45 6.55 11.41
N PRO A 172 1.50 7.43 11.75
CA PRO A 172 1.38 8.74 11.11
C PRO A 172 2.69 9.51 11.07
N ALA A 173 3.46 9.49 12.17
CA ALA A 173 4.77 10.13 12.26
C ALA A 173 5.83 9.50 11.33
N GLY A 174 5.62 8.28 10.84
CA GLY A 174 6.51 7.58 9.90
C GLY A 174 6.17 7.81 8.43
N LEU A 175 5.06 8.50 8.14
CA LEU A 175 4.68 8.83 6.77
C LEU A 175 5.62 9.88 6.17
N CYS A 176 5.86 9.79 4.86
CA CYS A 176 6.69 10.73 4.11
C CYS A 176 8.06 10.95 4.79
N PRO A 177 8.90 9.92 4.89
CA PRO A 177 10.16 9.99 5.64
C PRO A 177 11.21 10.90 4.99
N ASN A 178 11.12 11.16 3.69
CA ASN A 178 12.09 11.94 2.95
C ASN A 178 12.17 13.41 3.48
N PRO A 179 13.34 13.85 3.98
CA PRO A 179 13.50 15.18 4.59
C PRO A 179 13.17 16.34 3.66
N LEU A 180 13.31 16.15 2.32
CA LEU A 180 13.11 17.23 1.34
C LEU A 180 11.67 17.73 1.30
N TYR A 181 10.70 16.90 1.62
CA TYR A 181 9.28 17.27 1.60
C TYR A 181 8.52 16.95 2.88
N ARG A 182 9.17 16.36 3.85
CA ARG A 182 8.57 16.04 5.15
C ARG A 182 7.92 17.26 5.82
N ASP A 183 8.57 18.42 5.76
CA ASP A 183 8.02 19.63 6.35
C ASP A 183 6.69 20.06 5.73
N ARG A 184 6.52 19.83 4.44
CA ARG A 184 5.26 20.10 3.73
C ARG A 184 4.16 19.09 4.09
N PHE A 185 4.55 17.89 4.51
CA PHE A 185 3.62 16.83 4.90
C PHE A 185 3.25 16.85 6.40
N LYS A 186 4.03 17.52 7.25
CA LYS A 186 3.74 17.68 8.70
C LYS A 186 2.29 18.11 9.01
N PRO A 187 1.64 19.03 8.27
CA PRO A 187 0.25 19.38 8.51
C PRO A 187 -0.72 18.20 8.34
N ALA A 188 -0.47 17.30 7.36
CA ALA A 188 -1.26 16.09 7.16
C ALA A 188 -1.06 15.09 8.31
N ILE A 189 0.19 14.88 8.76
CA ILE A 189 0.49 14.06 9.94
C ILE A 189 -0.26 14.60 11.16
N ALA A 190 -0.15 15.90 11.43
CA ALA A 190 -0.84 16.53 12.55
C ALA A 190 -2.38 16.47 12.43
N LEU A 191 -2.94 16.45 11.21
CA LEU A 191 -4.37 16.23 10.98
C LEU A 191 -4.75 14.80 11.36
N LEU A 192 -3.99 13.79 10.91
CA LEU A 192 -4.21 12.39 11.25
C LEU A 192 -4.16 12.18 12.77
N GLU A 193 -3.12 12.67 13.43
CA GLU A 193 -2.94 12.51 14.90
C GLU A 193 -4.04 13.20 15.72
N ARG A 194 -4.54 14.36 15.25
CA ARG A 194 -5.57 15.12 15.99
C ARG A 194 -7.00 14.71 15.68
N ARG A 195 -7.28 14.25 14.45
CA ARG A 195 -8.64 14.04 13.97
C ARG A 195 -8.98 12.57 13.78
N PHE A 196 -7.99 11.67 13.82
CA PHE A 196 -8.20 10.24 13.67
C PHE A 196 -7.93 9.51 14.97
N GLN A 197 -8.60 8.40 15.16
CA GLN A 197 -8.24 7.44 16.17
C GLN A 197 -7.10 6.58 15.59
N VAL A 198 -5.89 6.76 16.10
CA VAL A 198 -4.71 5.99 15.65
C VAL A 198 -4.68 4.69 16.41
N LEU A 199 -4.75 3.58 15.69
CA LEU A 199 -4.75 2.23 16.22
C LEU A 199 -3.51 1.51 15.72
N GLN A 200 -2.75 0.95 16.64
CA GLN A 200 -1.63 0.08 16.31
C GLN A 200 -2.10 -1.37 16.37
N LEU A 201 -1.89 -2.10 15.29
CA LEU A 201 -2.10 -3.53 15.25
C LEU A 201 -0.79 -4.22 15.64
N ASP A 202 -0.54 -4.26 16.96
CA ASP A 202 0.61 -4.92 17.56
C ASP A 202 0.20 -6.30 18.09
N GLY A 203 1.10 -7.25 17.94
CA GLY A 203 0.90 -8.61 18.45
C GLY A 203 0.26 -9.53 17.40
N GLY A 204 0.47 -10.77 17.57
CA GLY A 204 0.17 -11.82 16.64
C GLY A 204 1.45 -12.27 15.94
N GLU A 205 1.54 -13.56 15.71
CA GLU A 205 2.57 -14.11 14.83
C GLU A 205 2.42 -13.46 13.45
N ASP A 206 3.52 -13.08 12.85
CA ASP A 206 3.53 -12.75 11.42
C ASP A 206 3.09 -14.02 10.69
N TYR A 207 1.87 -14.03 10.18
CA TYR A 207 1.31 -15.19 9.49
C TYR A 207 2.14 -15.62 8.27
N ARG A 208 3.02 -14.73 7.79
CA ARG A 208 4.01 -15.04 6.77
C ARG A 208 5.21 -15.82 7.34
N LEU A 209 5.47 -15.79 8.66
CA LEU A 209 6.52 -16.53 9.32
C LEU A 209 6.09 -17.98 9.69
N ARG A 210 4.86 -18.37 9.42
CA ARG A 210 4.39 -19.76 9.55
C ARG A 210 4.84 -20.65 8.38
N GLY A 211 6.08 -20.57 8.02
CA GLY A 211 6.74 -21.34 6.98
C GLY A 211 7.99 -20.63 6.56
N ASP A 212 8.83 -21.26 5.80
CA ASP A 212 9.99 -20.66 5.10
C ASP A 212 9.59 -19.61 4.04
N TYR A 213 8.62 -18.74 4.35
CA TYR A 213 8.17 -17.71 3.43
C TYR A 213 9.26 -16.66 3.28
N ARG A 214 10.03 -16.82 2.26
CA ARG A 214 10.89 -15.77 1.72
C ARG A 214 10.11 -15.04 0.65
N TRP A 215 10.04 -13.71 0.72
CA TRP A 215 9.29 -12.93 -0.27
C TRP A 215 9.96 -12.91 -1.66
N GLY A 216 11.19 -13.46 -1.76
CA GLY A 216 11.92 -13.61 -3.01
C GLY A 216 13.28 -14.25 -2.82
N ASP A 217 14.05 -14.20 -3.90
CA ASP A 217 15.36 -14.81 -4.01
C ASP A 217 16.39 -13.80 -4.47
N TYR A 218 17.63 -13.97 -4.04
CA TYR A 218 18.80 -13.24 -4.51
C TYR A 218 19.81 -14.20 -5.09
N ALA A 219 20.20 -13.98 -6.34
CA ALA A 219 21.18 -14.80 -7.03
C ALA A 219 22.37 -13.95 -7.52
N VAL A 220 23.56 -14.53 -7.46
CA VAL A 220 24.77 -13.93 -8.03
C VAL A 220 25.09 -14.65 -9.32
N ALA A 221 25.26 -13.87 -10.41
CA ALA A 221 25.68 -14.37 -11.70
C ALA A 221 26.41 -13.28 -12.51
N PRO A 222 27.45 -13.63 -13.27
CA PRO A 222 28.05 -12.71 -14.25
C PRO A 222 27.01 -12.21 -15.25
N GLU A 223 27.17 -11.02 -15.80
CA GLU A 223 26.23 -10.41 -16.74
C GLU A 223 25.84 -11.37 -17.87
N SER A 224 26.81 -12.06 -18.44
CA SER A 224 26.60 -13.03 -19.54
C SER A 224 25.75 -14.26 -19.15
N GLU A 225 25.63 -14.57 -17.87
CA GLU A 225 24.93 -15.75 -17.36
C GLU A 225 23.61 -15.39 -16.67
N GLN A 226 23.32 -14.09 -16.44
CA GLN A 226 22.12 -13.66 -15.71
C GLN A 226 20.83 -14.13 -16.39
N GLY A 227 20.79 -14.14 -17.73
CA GLY A 227 19.64 -14.65 -18.46
C GLY A 227 19.36 -16.12 -18.21
N ALA A 228 20.40 -16.97 -18.26
CA ALA A 228 20.28 -18.40 -17.93
C ALA A 228 19.85 -18.58 -16.45
N ARG A 229 20.40 -17.76 -15.55
CA ARG A 229 20.08 -17.82 -14.12
C ARG A 229 18.63 -17.42 -13.83
N VAL A 230 18.11 -16.38 -14.50
CA VAL A 230 16.70 -16.02 -14.41
C VAL A 230 15.80 -17.13 -14.94
N ALA A 231 16.12 -17.70 -16.09
CA ALA A 231 15.34 -18.79 -16.69
C ALA A 231 15.26 -20.02 -15.77
N ALA A 232 16.34 -20.34 -15.05
CA ALA A 232 16.36 -21.45 -14.10
C ALA A 232 15.54 -21.16 -12.82
N LEU A 233 15.52 -19.91 -12.33
CA LEU A 233 14.93 -19.54 -11.05
C LEU A 233 13.49 -19.00 -11.16
N LEU A 234 13.14 -18.41 -12.29
CA LEU A 234 11.80 -18.00 -12.66
C LEU A 234 11.40 -18.77 -13.91
N PRO A 235 11.01 -20.05 -13.80
CA PRO A 235 10.75 -20.89 -14.96
C PRO A 235 9.57 -20.28 -15.76
N LEU A 236 9.91 -19.76 -16.92
CA LEU A 236 8.98 -19.36 -17.95
C LEU A 236 8.84 -20.54 -18.90
N GLY A 237 7.60 -20.95 -19.18
CA GLY A 237 7.33 -22.10 -20.07
C GLY A 237 7.50 -21.76 -21.55
N GLU A 238 7.15 -22.72 -22.42
CA GLU A 238 7.20 -22.54 -23.89
C GLU A 238 6.27 -21.44 -24.42
N ALA A 239 5.28 -21.04 -23.63
CA ALA A 239 4.35 -19.96 -23.95
C ALA A 239 4.87 -18.55 -23.58
N ALA A 240 6.11 -18.45 -23.10
CA ALA A 240 6.69 -17.17 -22.74
C ALA A 240 6.90 -16.28 -23.98
N GLU A 241 6.46 -15.06 -23.87
CA GLU A 241 6.74 -14.02 -24.86
C GLU A 241 8.01 -13.29 -24.45
N HIS A 242 8.88 -12.97 -25.43
CA HIS A 242 10.17 -12.33 -25.22
C HIS A 242 10.24 -10.97 -25.92
N ASP A 243 11.10 -10.08 -25.43
CA ASP A 243 11.38 -8.76 -26.01
C ASP A 243 10.11 -7.92 -26.26
N LEU A 244 9.25 -7.87 -25.23
CA LEU A 244 7.97 -7.19 -25.28
C LEU A 244 8.11 -5.69 -25.04
N MET A 245 7.21 -4.92 -25.66
CA MET A 245 7.02 -3.50 -25.35
C MET A 245 5.60 -3.30 -24.84
N LEU A 246 5.46 -3.01 -23.56
CA LEU A 246 4.17 -2.70 -22.96
C LEU A 246 3.97 -1.17 -22.92
N ASP A 247 2.72 -0.73 -22.95
CA ASP A 247 2.37 0.67 -22.68
C ASP A 247 1.88 0.78 -21.22
N VAL A 248 2.69 1.40 -20.37
CA VAL A 248 2.37 1.58 -18.95
C VAL A 248 2.29 3.07 -18.66
N ASN A 249 1.11 3.54 -18.27
CA ASN A 249 0.86 4.96 -18.00
C ASN A 249 1.29 5.88 -19.17
N ARG A 250 0.99 5.46 -20.40
CA ARG A 250 1.35 6.15 -21.67
C ARG A 250 2.86 6.24 -21.90
N ARG A 251 3.62 5.32 -21.38
CA ARG A 251 5.06 5.22 -21.57
C ARG A 251 5.46 3.80 -21.96
N PRO A 252 6.37 3.64 -22.92
CA PRO A 252 6.87 2.32 -23.29
C PRO A 252 7.64 1.71 -22.13
N LEU A 253 7.36 0.45 -21.82
CA LEU A 253 8.09 -0.37 -20.84
C LEU A 253 8.58 -1.64 -21.52
N PRO A 254 9.89 -1.76 -21.82
CA PRO A 254 10.44 -2.98 -22.36
C PRO A 254 10.54 -4.07 -21.28
N LEU A 255 10.05 -5.27 -21.60
CA LEU A 255 10.21 -6.49 -20.84
C LEU A 255 11.08 -7.46 -21.60
N LEU A 256 12.00 -8.12 -20.89
CA LEU A 256 12.84 -9.17 -21.47
C LEU A 256 12.04 -10.45 -21.72
N ALA A 257 11.13 -10.78 -20.79
CA ALA A 257 10.20 -11.89 -20.99
C ALA A 257 8.95 -11.76 -20.11
N ARG A 258 7.86 -12.40 -20.53
CA ARG A 258 6.60 -12.50 -19.79
C ARG A 258 5.93 -13.85 -20.02
N GLU A 259 5.36 -14.41 -18.97
CA GLU A 259 4.41 -15.50 -19.05
C GLU A 259 3.37 -15.35 -17.94
N ALA A 260 2.11 -15.15 -18.32
CA ALA A 260 1.01 -14.87 -17.41
C ALA A 260 1.35 -13.74 -16.40
N GLU A 261 1.36 -14.04 -15.11
CA GLU A 261 1.68 -13.10 -14.02
C GLU A 261 3.17 -13.12 -13.61
N ARG A 262 4.05 -13.63 -14.49
CA ARG A 262 5.50 -13.64 -14.28
C ARG A 262 6.17 -12.75 -15.30
N GLY A 263 7.05 -11.86 -14.85
CA GLY A 263 7.75 -10.89 -15.69
C GLY A 263 9.25 -10.84 -15.40
N TRP A 264 10.04 -10.58 -16.44
CA TRP A 264 11.47 -10.35 -16.32
C TRP A 264 11.84 -9.01 -16.97
N LEU A 265 12.50 -8.15 -16.18
CA LEU A 265 12.94 -6.82 -16.59
C LEU A 265 14.42 -6.62 -16.27
N HIS A 266 15.01 -5.66 -16.95
CA HIS A 266 16.35 -5.17 -16.64
C HIS A 266 16.30 -3.98 -15.69
N PHE A 267 17.30 -3.86 -14.82
CA PHE A 267 17.42 -2.75 -13.85
C PHE A 267 17.35 -1.38 -14.52
N ASP A 268 18.02 -1.21 -15.65
CA ASP A 268 18.06 0.06 -16.36
C ASP A 268 16.68 0.55 -16.76
N THR A 269 15.84 -0.35 -17.25
CA THR A 269 14.47 -0.06 -17.66
C THR A 269 13.60 0.51 -16.53
N LEU A 270 13.80 0.04 -15.29
CA LEU A 270 12.99 0.45 -14.14
C LEU A 270 13.62 1.55 -13.31
N CYS A 271 14.96 1.59 -13.24
CA CYS A 271 15.63 2.47 -12.29
C CYS A 271 16.45 3.58 -12.94
N ARG A 272 17.05 3.36 -14.12
CA ARG A 272 17.81 4.42 -14.84
C ARG A 272 16.90 5.26 -15.73
N GLU A 273 15.92 4.62 -16.38
CA GLU A 273 14.88 5.38 -17.09
C GLU A 273 13.96 6.13 -16.12
N PRO A 274 13.37 7.27 -16.55
CA PRO A 274 12.44 8.02 -15.71
C PRO A 274 11.13 7.23 -15.52
N ARG A 275 10.97 6.61 -14.35
CA ARG A 275 9.77 5.89 -13.89
C ARG A 275 9.20 6.56 -12.64
N ALA A 276 7.89 6.50 -12.50
CA ALA A 276 7.19 6.97 -11.33
C ALA A 276 6.66 5.81 -10.47
N SER A 277 6.29 6.09 -9.23
CA SER A 277 5.69 5.09 -8.34
C SER A 277 4.45 4.42 -8.94
N ALA A 278 3.67 5.15 -9.75
CA ALA A 278 2.53 4.58 -10.48
C ALA A 278 2.90 3.44 -11.44
N ASP A 279 4.11 3.48 -12.03
CA ASP A 279 4.58 2.41 -12.91
C ASP A 279 4.92 1.13 -12.11
N PHE A 280 5.50 1.32 -10.93
CA PHE A 280 5.81 0.22 -10.02
C PHE A 280 4.57 -0.41 -9.38
N LEU A 281 3.54 0.40 -9.12
CA LEU A 281 2.24 -0.08 -8.65
C LEU A 281 1.56 -0.92 -9.74
N TRP A 282 1.58 -0.44 -10.98
CA TRP A 282 1.07 -1.20 -12.11
C TRP A 282 1.80 -2.56 -12.24
N LEU A 283 3.14 -2.56 -12.11
CA LEU A 283 3.91 -3.81 -12.11
C LEU A 283 3.50 -4.75 -10.97
N ALA A 284 3.27 -4.21 -9.78
CA ALA A 284 2.87 -5.01 -8.62
C ALA A 284 1.46 -5.61 -8.75
N GLU A 285 0.56 -4.92 -9.46
CA GLU A 285 -0.79 -5.40 -9.75
C GLU A 285 -0.81 -6.43 -10.90
N GLU A 286 0.03 -6.24 -11.93
CA GLU A 286 0.06 -7.07 -13.14
C GLU A 286 0.82 -8.39 -12.93
N PHE A 287 1.87 -8.39 -12.10
CA PHE A 287 2.75 -9.54 -11.93
C PHE A 287 2.72 -10.06 -10.49
N HIS A 288 2.54 -11.35 -10.32
CA HIS A 288 2.72 -12.02 -9.03
C HIS A 288 4.21 -12.25 -8.69
N ALA A 289 5.04 -12.48 -9.72
CA ALA A 289 6.47 -12.68 -9.56
C ALA A 289 7.26 -11.88 -10.62
N LEU A 290 8.28 -11.16 -10.17
CA LEU A 290 9.17 -10.36 -11.01
C LEU A 290 10.61 -10.78 -10.84
N ALA A 291 11.32 -10.96 -11.95
CA ALA A 291 12.77 -11.01 -11.99
C ALA A 291 13.33 -9.65 -12.40
N LEU A 292 14.35 -9.19 -11.71
CA LEU A 292 15.13 -8.01 -12.02
C LEU A 292 16.61 -8.38 -12.15
N SER A 293 17.14 -8.31 -13.37
CA SER A 293 18.54 -8.55 -13.67
C SER A 293 19.33 -7.26 -13.89
N GLY A 294 20.66 -7.33 -13.92
CA GLY A 294 21.52 -6.18 -14.14
C GLY A 294 21.58 -5.20 -12.97
N VAL A 295 21.32 -5.67 -11.76
CA VAL A 295 21.33 -4.78 -10.57
C VAL A 295 22.77 -4.42 -10.21
N PRO A 296 23.16 -3.13 -10.37
CA PRO A 296 24.54 -2.67 -10.12
C PRO A 296 24.77 -2.33 -8.64
N PRO A 297 26.02 -2.01 -8.23
CA PRO A 297 26.30 -1.34 -6.96
C PRO A 297 25.46 -0.06 -6.83
N LEU A 298 24.73 0.10 -5.73
CA LEU A 298 23.83 1.23 -5.53
C LEU A 298 24.58 2.51 -5.13
N ASP A 299 25.70 2.40 -4.42
CA ASP A 299 26.54 3.51 -3.98
C ASP A 299 27.14 4.32 -5.14
N GLY A 300 27.34 3.68 -6.30
CA GLY A 300 27.79 4.34 -7.54
C GLY A 300 26.67 4.98 -8.38
N GLN A 301 25.40 4.84 -7.98
CA GLN A 301 24.26 5.35 -8.76
C GLN A 301 23.80 6.72 -8.26
N GLY A 302 23.23 7.51 -9.17
CA GLY A 302 22.59 8.79 -8.81
C GLY A 302 21.45 8.62 -7.79
N ILE A 303 21.21 9.64 -6.97
CA ILE A 303 20.20 9.61 -5.90
C ILE A 303 18.80 9.25 -6.43
N ASP A 304 18.45 9.72 -7.62
CA ASP A 304 17.17 9.45 -8.26
C ASP A 304 17.03 7.99 -8.73
N VAL A 305 18.14 7.36 -9.17
CA VAL A 305 18.22 5.93 -9.51
C VAL A 305 18.04 5.08 -8.26
N GLN A 306 18.76 5.44 -7.20
CA GLN A 306 18.62 4.79 -5.89
C GLN A 306 17.18 4.89 -5.39
N GLN A 307 16.58 6.07 -5.44
CA GLN A 307 15.20 6.27 -4.98
C GLN A 307 14.19 5.43 -5.77
N ARG A 308 14.34 5.33 -7.09
CA ARG A 308 13.46 4.47 -7.90
C ARG A 308 13.61 2.98 -7.52
N PHE A 309 14.83 2.51 -7.29
CA PHE A 309 15.05 1.14 -6.82
C PHE A 309 14.43 0.89 -5.44
N LEU A 310 14.61 1.82 -4.50
CA LEU A 310 14.00 1.73 -3.18
C LEU A 310 12.47 1.66 -3.28
N ASN A 311 11.86 2.54 -4.07
CA ASN A 311 10.41 2.57 -4.28
C ASN A 311 9.90 1.27 -4.91
N LEU A 312 10.61 0.73 -5.91
CA LEU A 312 10.25 -0.53 -6.54
C LEU A 312 10.24 -1.68 -5.51
N VAL A 313 11.33 -1.83 -4.76
CA VAL A 313 11.45 -2.89 -3.74
C VAL A 313 10.38 -2.74 -2.66
N ASP A 314 10.13 -1.53 -2.23
CA ASP A 314 9.15 -1.23 -1.20
C ASP A 314 7.73 -1.56 -1.68
N ILE A 315 7.37 -1.15 -2.88
CA ILE A 315 6.05 -1.43 -3.47
C ILE A 315 5.84 -2.94 -3.66
N LEU A 316 6.80 -3.64 -4.26
CA LEU A 316 6.68 -5.09 -4.47
C LEU A 316 6.57 -5.86 -3.16
N TYR A 317 7.35 -5.47 -2.15
CA TYR A 317 7.27 -6.07 -0.81
C TYR A 317 5.91 -5.85 -0.16
N ASP A 318 5.39 -4.63 -0.21
CA ASP A 318 4.14 -4.25 0.43
C ASP A 318 2.91 -4.90 -0.25
N HIS A 319 2.97 -5.13 -1.58
CA HIS A 319 1.94 -5.86 -2.33
C HIS A 319 2.06 -7.40 -2.18
N GLY A 320 3.18 -7.89 -1.64
CA GLY A 320 3.39 -9.32 -1.45
C GLY A 320 3.81 -10.06 -2.74
N ASN A 321 4.33 -9.32 -3.71
CA ASN A 321 4.92 -9.90 -4.92
C ASN A 321 6.19 -10.68 -4.59
N ARG A 322 6.47 -11.71 -5.38
CA ARG A 322 7.75 -12.42 -5.31
C ARG A 322 8.80 -11.72 -6.17
N LEU A 323 9.96 -11.41 -5.59
CA LEU A 323 11.07 -10.75 -6.29
C LEU A 323 12.28 -11.66 -6.42
N LEU A 324 12.73 -11.87 -7.65
CA LEU A 324 14.04 -12.47 -7.95
C LEU A 324 14.99 -11.34 -8.35
N LEU A 325 16.00 -11.07 -7.54
CA LEU A 325 17.11 -10.17 -7.89
C LEU A 325 18.30 -10.94 -8.38
N VAL A 326 18.85 -10.56 -9.53
CA VAL A 326 20.09 -11.13 -10.08
C VAL A 326 21.10 -10.01 -10.29
N SER A 327 22.28 -10.17 -9.67
CA SER A 327 23.37 -9.19 -9.67
C SER A 327 24.71 -9.89 -9.85
N GLU A 328 25.75 -9.17 -10.25
CA GLU A 328 27.12 -9.70 -10.32
C GLU A 328 27.79 -9.78 -8.93
N MET A 329 27.22 -9.17 -7.93
CA MET A 329 27.83 -9.08 -6.60
C MET A 329 26.99 -9.72 -5.51
N PRO A 330 27.60 -10.09 -4.37
CA PRO A 330 26.85 -10.55 -3.23
C PRO A 330 25.97 -9.45 -2.64
N LEU A 331 24.83 -9.83 -2.04
CA LEU A 331 23.86 -8.91 -1.43
C LEU A 331 24.51 -7.96 -0.42
N SER A 332 25.51 -8.41 0.33
CA SER A 332 26.25 -7.57 1.28
C SER A 332 26.98 -6.39 0.63
N ALA A 333 27.51 -6.60 -0.59
CA ALA A 333 28.15 -5.55 -1.37
C ALA A 333 27.12 -4.60 -2.00
N LEU A 334 25.99 -5.12 -2.48
CA LEU A 334 24.86 -4.33 -2.96
C LEU A 334 24.32 -3.40 -1.88
N LEU A 335 24.34 -3.86 -0.62
CA LEU A 335 23.82 -3.16 0.56
C LEU A 335 24.90 -2.36 1.29
N SER A 336 26.09 -2.16 0.72
CA SER A 336 27.13 -1.29 1.29
C SER A 336 26.56 0.13 1.53
N GLU A 337 27.25 0.96 2.27
CA GLU A 337 26.75 2.25 2.72
C GLU A 337 26.23 3.12 1.55
N SER A 338 24.92 3.09 1.34
CA SER A 338 24.26 3.98 0.39
C SER A 338 24.02 5.34 1.04
N ALA A 339 24.25 6.41 0.29
CA ALA A 339 24.03 7.77 0.72
C ALA A 339 22.55 8.13 0.97
N HIS A 340 21.59 7.24 0.62
CA HIS A 340 20.17 7.52 0.72
C HIS A 340 19.61 7.28 2.13
N VAL A 341 18.90 8.28 2.69
CA VAL A 341 18.38 8.26 4.07
C VAL A 341 17.37 7.13 4.31
N ASP A 342 16.62 6.72 3.26
CA ASP A 342 15.56 5.69 3.37
C ASP A 342 16.06 4.25 3.20
N PHE A 343 17.36 4.07 3.00
CA PHE A 343 17.95 2.77 2.66
C PHE A 343 17.82 1.72 3.78
N SER A 344 17.73 2.14 5.04
CA SER A 344 17.69 1.21 6.18
C SER A 344 16.50 0.24 6.13
N ARG A 345 15.35 0.71 5.69
CA ARG A 345 14.13 -0.09 5.56
C ARG A 345 14.21 -1.08 4.40
N THR A 346 14.56 -0.59 3.22
CA THR A 346 14.73 -1.41 2.03
C THR A 346 15.82 -2.44 2.22
N ARG A 347 16.92 -2.07 2.91
CA ARG A 347 17.96 -3.00 3.35
C ARG A 347 17.38 -4.16 4.16
N SER A 348 16.55 -3.87 5.17
CA SER A 348 15.91 -4.91 5.99
C SER A 348 15.01 -5.84 5.17
N ARG A 349 14.33 -5.32 4.14
CA ARG A 349 13.51 -6.12 3.22
C ARG A 349 14.35 -7.01 2.31
N LEU A 350 15.41 -6.45 1.73
CA LEU A 350 16.34 -7.20 0.88
C LEU A 350 17.10 -8.30 1.65
N GLN A 351 17.41 -8.08 2.93
CA GLN A 351 17.99 -9.11 3.80
C GLN A 351 17.05 -10.30 4.07
N GLN A 352 15.76 -10.17 3.80
CA GLN A 352 14.79 -11.25 3.89
C GLN A 352 14.70 -12.11 2.63
N LEU A 353 15.40 -11.73 1.54
CA LEU A 353 15.52 -12.57 0.37
C LEU A 353 16.33 -13.83 0.71
N ARG A 354 15.97 -14.95 0.10
CA ARG A 354 16.75 -16.16 0.18
C ARG A 354 17.99 -16.01 -0.70
N LEU A 355 19.17 -16.15 -0.10
CA LEU A 355 20.42 -16.13 -0.85
C LEU A 355 20.60 -17.48 -1.51
N LEU A 356 20.69 -17.48 -2.83
CA LEU A 356 20.93 -18.69 -3.63
C LEU A 356 22.43 -18.83 -3.88
N PRO A 357 22.99 -20.03 -3.68
CA PRO A 357 24.40 -20.26 -3.98
C PRO A 357 24.67 -20.12 -5.48
N PRO A 358 25.90 -19.76 -5.86
CA PRO A 358 26.30 -19.76 -7.25
C PRO A 358 26.19 -21.18 -7.82
N GLY A 359 25.37 -21.40 -8.85
CA GLY A 359 25.30 -22.65 -9.59
C GLY A 359 24.31 -23.72 -9.12
N ASP A 360 23.57 -23.57 -8.04
CA ASP A 360 22.54 -24.54 -7.67
C ASP A 360 21.24 -24.32 -8.48
N ASP A 361 20.89 -25.35 -9.21
CA ASP A 361 19.58 -25.50 -9.85
C ASP A 361 18.56 -25.91 -8.78
N PRO A 362 17.42 -25.20 -8.61
CA PRO A 362 16.41 -25.55 -7.61
C PRO A 362 15.64 -26.85 -7.91
N THR A 363 16.03 -27.57 -8.94
CA THR A 363 15.44 -28.86 -9.35
C THR A 363 16.29 -30.10 -9.00
N ALA A 364 17.39 -29.96 -8.20
CA ALA A 364 18.18 -31.09 -7.72
C ALA A 364 17.76 -31.51 -6.30
#